data_49d884bd7cd1107025b595ba020fcbe1
#
_entry.id   49d884bd7cd1107025b595ba020fcbe1
#
_cell.length_a   1.000
_cell.length_b   1.000
_cell.length_c   1.000
_cell.angle_alpha   90.00
_cell.angle_beta   90.00
_cell.angle_gamma   90.00
#
_symmetry.space_group_name_H-M   'P 1'
#
loop_
_entity.id
_entity.type
_entity.pdbx_description
1 polymer ?
#
loop_
_entity_poly.entity_id
_entity_poly.type
_entity_poly.pdbx_seq_one_letter_code
_entity_poly.pdbx_strand_id
1 'polypeptide(L)'
;MITPQMLTYVIPVIVVVGFLVLSLRIVTEYERLVILFLGRFQAVKQPGLRIVVPGIQRAFRVDLRVITMDVPPQDVISRDNVTVRVNAVLYFRVVDPEKAIIQVEDYSTAINQLSQTTLRSVLGQHDLDEMLSDREKLNNNLQEIIDMRADAWGIKVINVEIKHIDLNDSMIRAIARQAEAERERRAKVIHAEGEYQASEKLLSAAKIISQNNQALHLRYLQTLNDISTNQTSNTIVFPLPLEFMKAMVKDGSSVEVSQE
;
A
#
# COMPACT_ATOMS: atom_id res chain seq x y z
N MET A 1 -51.48 55.82 -16.11
CA MET A 1 -51.72 56.16 -14.71
C MET A 1 -52.26 54.96 -13.99
N ILE A 2 -51.48 54.39 -13.05
CA ILE A 2 -51.89 53.25 -12.24
C ILE A 2 -52.85 53.80 -11.17
N THR A 3 -54.06 53.41 -11.25
CA THR A 3 -55.09 53.87 -10.26
C THR A 3 -54.76 53.22 -8.89
N PRO A 4 -55.01 53.95 -7.75
CA PRO A 4 -54.64 53.37 -6.42
C PRO A 4 -55.35 52.07 -6.12
N GLN A 5 -56.54 51.83 -6.76
CA GLN A 5 -57.21 50.52 -6.66
C GLN A 5 -56.51 49.38 -7.32
N MET A 6 -55.76 49.58 -8.41
CA MET A 6 -54.92 48.53 -9.04
C MET A 6 -53.73 48.16 -8.14
N LEU A 7 -53.13 49.11 -7.42
CA LEU A 7 -52.01 48.86 -6.51
C LEU A 7 -52.40 47.93 -5.36
N THR A 8 -53.69 48.05 -4.88
CA THR A 8 -54.20 47.19 -3.79
C THR A 8 -54.29 45.70 -4.16
N TYR A 9 -54.48 45.38 -5.45
CA TYR A 9 -54.50 43.98 -5.90
C TYR A 9 -53.16 43.50 -6.43
N VAL A 10 -52.31 44.36 -6.99
CA VAL A 10 -51.03 44.00 -7.58
C VAL A 10 -50.01 43.62 -6.49
N ILE A 11 -50.00 44.33 -5.35
CA ILE A 11 -49.05 44.02 -4.26
C ILE A 11 -49.26 42.61 -3.69
N PRO A 12 -50.50 42.16 -3.28
CA PRO A 12 -50.67 40.82 -2.76
C PRO A 12 -50.38 39.74 -3.82
N VAL A 13 -50.66 39.97 -5.10
CA VAL A 13 -50.32 39.03 -6.18
C VAL A 13 -48.80 38.87 -6.32
N ILE A 14 -48.04 39.96 -6.28
CA ILE A 14 -46.56 39.91 -6.33
C ILE A 14 -46.02 39.15 -5.11
N VAL A 15 -46.57 39.38 -3.92
CA VAL A 15 -46.15 38.66 -2.69
C VAL A 15 -46.42 37.16 -2.81
N VAL A 16 -47.60 36.77 -3.30
CA VAL A 16 -47.99 35.37 -3.48
C VAL A 16 -47.10 34.71 -4.54
N VAL A 17 -46.83 35.37 -5.68
CA VAL A 17 -45.96 34.87 -6.73
C VAL A 17 -44.52 34.76 -6.21
N GLY A 18 -44.03 35.78 -5.50
CA GLY A 18 -42.70 35.75 -4.88
C GLY A 18 -42.55 34.58 -3.87
N PHE A 19 -43.60 34.37 -3.05
CA PHE A 19 -43.62 33.24 -2.10
C PHE A 19 -43.63 31.87 -2.81
N LEU A 20 -44.39 31.74 -3.90
CA LEU A 20 -44.42 30.52 -4.71
C LEU A 20 -43.04 30.24 -5.36
N VAL A 21 -42.40 31.27 -5.89
CA VAL A 21 -41.07 31.13 -6.48
C VAL A 21 -40.03 30.71 -5.41
N LEU A 22 -40.05 31.31 -4.25
CA LEU A 22 -39.16 30.95 -3.12
C LEU A 22 -39.46 29.56 -2.55
N SER A 23 -40.68 29.06 -2.69
CA SER A 23 -41.11 27.73 -2.26
C SER A 23 -40.65 26.61 -3.19
N LEU A 24 -40.32 26.93 -4.45
CA LEU A 24 -39.86 25.94 -5.43
C LEU A 24 -38.38 25.65 -5.24
N ARG A 25 -38.06 24.38 -5.01
CA ARG A 25 -36.66 23.86 -4.88
C ARG A 25 -36.43 22.74 -5.88
N ILE A 26 -35.39 22.87 -6.67
CA ILE A 26 -34.92 21.82 -7.56
C ILE A 26 -33.89 20.99 -6.78
N VAL A 27 -34.11 19.69 -6.72
CA VAL A 27 -33.22 18.70 -6.08
C VAL A 27 -32.61 17.86 -7.17
N THR A 28 -31.27 17.79 -7.20
CA THR A 28 -30.51 17.01 -8.18
C THR A 28 -30.61 15.51 -7.88
N GLU A 29 -30.28 14.67 -8.85
CA GLU A 29 -30.44 13.22 -8.74
C GLU A 29 -29.57 12.60 -7.63
N TYR A 30 -28.41 13.17 -7.43
CA TYR A 30 -27.43 12.73 -6.40
C TYR A 30 -27.69 13.34 -5.01
N GLU A 31 -28.71 14.22 -4.86
CA GLU A 31 -29.08 14.83 -3.59
C GLU A 31 -30.41 14.27 -3.09
N ARG A 32 -30.58 14.31 -1.77
CA ARG A 32 -31.87 14.11 -1.11
C ARG A 32 -32.17 15.31 -0.23
N LEU A 33 -33.44 15.64 -0.16
CA LEU A 33 -33.91 16.75 0.65
C LEU A 33 -34.62 16.20 1.88
N VAL A 34 -34.01 16.40 3.04
CA VAL A 34 -34.60 16.08 4.35
C VAL A 34 -35.43 17.27 4.80
N ILE A 35 -36.73 17.06 4.96
CA ILE A 35 -37.66 18.10 5.36
C ILE A 35 -38.08 17.92 6.81
N LEU A 36 -37.89 18.98 7.59
CA LEU A 36 -38.43 19.12 8.94
C LEU A 36 -39.60 20.09 8.91
N PHE A 37 -40.77 19.65 9.37
CA PHE A 37 -41.98 20.47 9.56
C PHE A 37 -42.07 20.90 11.01
N LEU A 38 -42.03 22.22 11.28
CA LEU A 38 -42.03 22.77 12.64
C LEU A 38 -41.03 22.07 13.60
N GLY A 39 -39.84 21.69 13.08
CA GLY A 39 -38.82 21.01 13.85
C GLY A 39 -38.96 19.50 13.94
N ARG A 40 -40.05 18.89 13.47
CA ARG A 40 -40.23 17.44 13.42
C ARG A 40 -39.89 16.91 12.03
N PHE A 41 -39.22 15.75 11.96
CA PHE A 41 -39.01 15.05 10.70
C PHE A 41 -40.33 14.73 10.00
N GLN A 42 -40.42 15.07 8.73
CA GLN A 42 -41.60 14.81 7.90
C GLN A 42 -41.32 13.72 6.85
N ALA A 43 -40.31 13.93 6.01
CA ALA A 43 -39.99 13.01 4.94
C ALA A 43 -38.66 13.35 4.28
N VAL A 44 -38.03 12.35 3.63
CA VAL A 44 -36.98 12.51 2.66
C VAL A 44 -37.57 12.62 1.26
N LYS A 45 -37.35 13.73 0.57
CA LYS A 45 -37.88 13.98 -0.78
C LYS A 45 -36.89 13.50 -1.84
N GLN A 46 -37.46 12.83 -2.85
CA GLN A 46 -36.76 12.36 -4.04
C GLN A 46 -36.34 13.52 -4.95
N PRO A 47 -35.40 13.34 -5.89
CA PRO A 47 -34.99 14.32 -6.88
C PRO A 47 -36.16 14.89 -7.68
N GLY A 48 -35.96 16.07 -8.28
CA GLY A 48 -36.92 16.79 -9.10
C GLY A 48 -37.42 18.08 -8.47
N LEU A 49 -38.50 18.64 -9.01
CA LEU A 49 -39.08 19.85 -8.52
C LEU A 49 -39.89 19.56 -7.25
N ARG A 50 -39.54 20.21 -6.16
CA ARG A 50 -40.18 20.06 -4.85
C ARG A 50 -40.64 21.40 -4.29
N ILE A 51 -41.74 21.37 -3.60
CA ILE A 51 -42.31 22.55 -2.92
C ILE A 51 -41.92 22.44 -1.44
N VAL A 52 -41.28 23.49 -0.94
CA VAL A 52 -40.90 23.65 0.47
C VAL A 52 -41.41 24.98 0.94
N VAL A 53 -42.28 24.97 1.94
CA VAL A 53 -42.89 26.19 2.49
C VAL A 53 -41.87 26.91 3.38
N PRO A 54 -41.33 28.07 2.95
CA PRO A 54 -40.37 28.82 3.73
C PRO A 54 -41.02 29.35 5.03
N GLY A 55 -40.25 29.26 6.14
CA GLY A 55 -40.71 29.67 7.46
C GLY A 55 -41.34 28.55 8.30
N ILE A 56 -42.01 27.57 7.70
CA ILE A 56 -42.63 26.43 8.39
C ILE A 56 -41.80 25.17 8.22
N GLN A 57 -41.24 24.97 7.02
CA GLN A 57 -40.40 23.82 6.70
C GLN A 57 -38.93 24.23 6.61
N ARG A 58 -38.07 23.44 7.26
CA ARG A 58 -36.64 23.50 7.05
C ARG A 58 -36.21 22.33 6.17
N ALA A 59 -35.39 22.61 5.18
CA ALA A 59 -34.92 21.63 4.20
C ALA A 59 -33.41 21.56 4.23
N PHE A 60 -32.87 20.36 4.50
CA PHE A 60 -31.43 20.05 4.46
C PHE A 60 -31.14 19.24 3.22
N ARG A 61 -30.11 19.65 2.47
CA ARG A 61 -29.61 18.88 1.32
C ARG A 61 -28.51 17.95 1.78
N VAL A 62 -28.61 16.69 1.39
CA VAL A 62 -27.60 15.65 1.65
C VAL A 62 -27.17 15.05 0.34
N ASP A 63 -25.87 15.07 0.06
CA ASP A 63 -25.26 14.43 -1.10
C ASP A 63 -25.06 12.93 -0.82
N LEU A 64 -25.45 12.08 -1.78
CA LEU A 64 -25.35 10.63 -1.69
C LEU A 64 -24.11 10.07 -2.38
N ARG A 65 -23.32 10.92 -3.05
CA ARG A 65 -22.09 10.51 -3.72
C ARG A 65 -21.03 10.11 -2.69
N VAL A 66 -20.03 9.40 -3.18
CA VAL A 66 -18.85 9.07 -2.39
C VAL A 66 -18.08 10.34 -2.09
N ILE A 67 -17.83 10.57 -0.82
CA ILE A 67 -17.03 11.68 -0.31
C ILE A 67 -15.69 11.10 0.13
N THR A 68 -14.62 11.73 -0.31
CA THR A 68 -13.25 11.44 0.13
C THR A 68 -12.89 12.42 1.25
N MET A 69 -12.44 11.87 2.38
CA MET A 69 -12.04 12.66 3.54
C MET A 69 -10.64 12.28 3.99
N ASP A 70 -9.78 13.28 4.13
CA ASP A 70 -8.46 13.09 4.73
C ASP A 70 -8.58 13.05 6.27
N VAL A 71 -8.06 11.96 6.84
CA VAL A 71 -7.88 11.83 8.29
C VAL A 71 -6.54 12.47 8.65
N PRO A 72 -6.51 13.51 9.50
CA PRO A 72 -5.27 14.18 9.85
C PRO A 72 -4.28 13.24 10.55
N PRO A 73 -2.97 13.51 10.44
CA PRO A 73 -1.94 12.68 11.03
C PRO A 73 -2.16 12.47 12.54
N GLN A 74 -2.08 11.22 12.97
CA GLN A 74 -2.20 10.80 14.37
C GLN A 74 -0.87 10.20 14.84
N ASP A 75 -0.38 10.70 16.00
CA ASP A 75 0.74 10.07 16.69
C ASP A 75 0.20 8.87 17.48
N VAL A 76 0.71 7.69 17.19
CA VAL A 76 0.29 6.41 17.78
C VAL A 76 1.53 5.68 18.30
N ILE A 77 1.38 5.01 19.42
CA ILE A 77 2.40 4.10 19.95
C ILE A 77 1.94 2.69 19.58
N SER A 78 2.76 1.97 18.80
CA SER A 78 2.52 0.57 18.42
C SER A 78 2.66 -0.38 19.62
N ARG A 79 2.25 -1.64 19.44
CA ARG A 79 2.36 -2.66 20.50
C ARG A 79 3.81 -2.92 20.92
N ASP A 80 4.77 -2.80 20.01
CA ASP A 80 6.22 -2.90 20.23
C ASP A 80 6.86 -1.60 20.74
N ASN A 81 6.02 -0.66 21.24
CA ASN A 81 6.43 0.60 21.89
C ASN A 81 7.20 1.57 20.98
N VAL A 82 6.89 1.57 19.69
CA VAL A 82 7.43 2.52 18.71
C VAL A 82 6.41 3.61 18.43
N THR A 83 6.83 4.87 18.53
CA THR A 83 5.98 6.01 18.15
C THR A 83 6.02 6.19 16.63
N VAL A 84 4.83 6.13 16.02
CA VAL A 84 4.62 6.33 14.58
C VAL A 84 3.60 7.43 14.36
N ARG A 85 3.75 8.17 13.26
CA ARG A 85 2.76 9.13 12.81
C ARG A 85 2.07 8.57 11.57
N VAL A 86 0.75 8.41 11.66
CA VAL A 86 -0.04 7.77 10.60
C VAL A 86 -1.16 8.68 10.17
N ASN A 87 -1.34 8.81 8.85
CA ASN A 87 -2.49 9.45 8.23
C ASN A 87 -3.21 8.47 7.30
N ALA A 88 -4.52 8.71 7.10
CA ALA A 88 -5.37 7.85 6.30
C ALA A 88 -6.34 8.67 5.44
N VAL A 89 -6.93 8.02 4.47
CA VAL A 89 -8.06 8.53 3.68
C VAL A 89 -9.24 7.63 3.91
N LEU A 90 -10.39 8.25 4.10
CA LEU A 90 -11.67 7.60 4.26
C LEU A 90 -12.56 7.90 3.05
N TYR A 91 -13.15 6.86 2.48
CA TYR A 91 -14.16 6.94 1.43
C TYR A 91 -15.50 6.51 2.02
N PHE A 92 -16.45 7.42 2.06
CA PHE A 92 -17.77 7.13 2.61
C PHE A 92 -18.87 7.79 1.79
N ARG A 93 -20.10 7.34 1.98
CA ARG A 93 -21.31 7.97 1.43
C ARG A 93 -22.44 7.90 2.45
N VAL A 94 -23.37 8.83 2.33
CA VAL A 94 -24.60 8.79 3.10
C VAL A 94 -25.59 7.83 2.41
N VAL A 95 -26.08 6.85 3.15
CA VAL A 95 -27.11 5.91 2.69
C VAL A 95 -28.47 6.30 3.22
N ASP A 96 -28.54 6.72 4.46
CA ASP A 96 -29.75 7.17 5.12
C ASP A 96 -29.65 8.65 5.51
N PRO A 97 -30.17 9.56 4.64
CA PRO A 97 -30.12 11.00 4.89
C PRO A 97 -30.88 11.45 6.14
N GLU A 98 -31.91 10.70 6.55
CA GLU A 98 -32.67 10.99 7.76
C GLU A 98 -31.78 10.84 9.00
N LYS A 99 -31.13 9.69 9.14
CA LYS A 99 -30.23 9.44 10.26
C LYS A 99 -29.05 10.42 10.27
N ALA A 100 -28.49 10.74 9.12
CA ALA A 100 -27.35 11.64 8.99
C ALA A 100 -27.64 13.08 9.48
N ILE A 101 -28.91 13.52 9.43
CA ILE A 101 -29.31 14.86 9.88
C ILE A 101 -29.89 14.86 11.28
N ILE A 102 -30.54 13.76 11.70
CA ILE A 102 -31.24 13.71 12.99
C ILE A 102 -30.36 13.19 14.11
N GLN A 103 -29.54 12.19 13.81
CA GLN A 103 -28.74 11.52 14.84
C GLN A 103 -27.44 12.26 15.18
N VAL A 104 -26.93 13.08 14.25
CA VAL A 104 -25.64 13.77 14.36
C VAL A 104 -25.79 15.20 13.87
N GLU A 105 -25.22 16.17 14.60
CA GLU A 105 -25.23 17.59 14.21
C GLU A 105 -24.46 17.82 12.90
N ASP A 106 -23.23 17.28 12.83
CA ASP A 106 -22.38 17.29 11.63
C ASP A 106 -21.75 15.91 11.45
N TYR A 107 -22.29 15.17 10.52
CA TYR A 107 -21.83 13.82 10.19
C TYR A 107 -20.40 13.82 9.65
N SER A 108 -19.97 14.90 8.97
CA SER A 108 -18.62 15.01 8.42
C SER A 108 -17.58 15.10 9.54
N THR A 109 -17.82 15.98 10.50
CA THR A 109 -16.94 16.12 11.68
C THR A 109 -16.97 14.87 12.56
N ALA A 110 -18.15 14.27 12.75
CA ALA A 110 -18.31 13.08 13.57
C ALA A 110 -17.54 11.88 12.99
N ILE A 111 -17.68 11.61 11.69
CA ILE A 111 -16.95 10.50 11.03
C ILE A 111 -15.44 10.73 11.04
N ASN A 112 -14.99 11.99 10.91
CA ASN A 112 -13.58 12.33 11.00
C ASN A 112 -13.01 12.00 12.39
N GLN A 113 -13.67 12.42 13.46
CA GLN A 113 -13.25 12.13 14.83
C GLN A 113 -13.31 10.63 15.15
N LEU A 114 -14.37 9.95 14.68
CA LEU A 114 -14.48 8.50 14.80
C LEU A 114 -13.30 7.79 14.13
N SER A 115 -12.95 8.22 12.91
CA SER A 115 -11.83 7.66 12.16
C SER A 115 -10.49 7.87 12.85
N GLN A 116 -10.23 9.08 13.38
CA GLN A 116 -9.01 9.38 14.15
C GLN A 116 -8.87 8.49 15.39
N THR A 117 -9.95 8.37 16.17
CA THR A 117 -9.93 7.57 17.40
C THR A 117 -9.81 6.08 17.11
N THR A 118 -10.47 5.60 16.07
CA THR A 118 -10.40 4.19 15.65
C THR A 118 -9.02 3.88 15.08
N LEU A 119 -8.46 4.75 14.23
CA LEU A 119 -7.10 4.63 13.71
C LEU A 119 -6.09 4.46 14.84
N ARG A 120 -6.12 5.34 15.85
CA ARG A 120 -5.24 5.25 17.03
C ARG A 120 -5.44 3.95 17.79
N SER A 121 -6.68 3.53 18.01
CA SER A 121 -7.00 2.32 18.76
C SER A 121 -6.55 1.05 18.07
N VAL A 122 -6.79 0.94 16.76
CA VAL A 122 -6.43 -0.25 15.97
C VAL A 122 -4.92 -0.35 15.81
N LEU A 123 -4.26 0.73 15.40
CA LEU A 123 -2.81 0.73 15.20
C LEU A 123 -2.04 0.47 16.49
N GLY A 124 -2.54 0.96 17.63
CA GLY A 124 -1.93 0.69 18.93
C GLY A 124 -1.96 -0.79 19.36
N GLN A 125 -2.72 -1.64 18.68
CA GLN A 125 -2.80 -3.09 18.96
C GLN A 125 -1.89 -3.92 18.05
N HIS A 126 -1.30 -3.31 17.03
CA HIS A 126 -0.44 -3.97 16.04
C HIS A 126 1.02 -3.58 16.21
N ASP A 127 1.92 -4.48 15.81
CA ASP A 127 3.36 -4.21 15.75
C ASP A 127 3.69 -3.37 14.52
N LEU A 128 4.82 -2.66 14.58
CA LEU A 128 5.28 -1.85 13.45
C LEU A 128 5.47 -2.68 12.16
N ASP A 129 6.00 -3.88 12.29
CA ASP A 129 6.23 -4.77 11.15
C ASP A 129 4.92 -5.18 10.45
N GLU A 130 3.85 -5.46 11.23
CA GLU A 130 2.51 -5.72 10.70
C GLU A 130 1.93 -4.49 9.99
N MET A 131 2.15 -3.28 10.52
CA MET A 131 1.68 -2.03 9.92
C MET A 131 2.36 -1.74 8.57
N LEU A 132 3.59 -2.21 8.38
CA LEU A 132 4.35 -2.00 7.15
C LEU A 132 4.09 -3.09 6.10
N SER A 133 3.94 -4.36 6.53
CA SER A 133 3.80 -5.52 5.66
C SER A 133 2.34 -5.84 5.30
N ASP A 134 1.40 -5.75 6.25
CA ASP A 134 0.03 -6.25 6.12
C ASP A 134 -1.01 -5.11 6.07
N ARG A 135 -0.74 -4.07 5.28
CA ARG A 135 -1.61 -2.87 5.18
C ARG A 135 -3.05 -3.18 4.78
N GLU A 136 -3.26 -4.13 3.87
CA GLU A 136 -4.61 -4.51 3.42
C GLU A 136 -5.46 -5.07 4.57
N LYS A 137 -4.89 -5.90 5.41
CA LYS A 137 -5.57 -6.45 6.59
C LYS A 137 -5.94 -5.34 7.57
N LEU A 138 -5.05 -4.37 7.79
CA LEU A 138 -5.31 -3.22 8.65
C LEU A 138 -6.39 -2.31 8.07
N ASN A 139 -6.35 -2.02 6.77
CA ASN A 139 -7.35 -1.22 6.07
C ASN A 139 -8.75 -1.86 6.20
N ASN A 140 -8.87 -3.17 6.00
CA ASN A 140 -10.13 -3.91 6.13
C ASN A 140 -10.64 -3.89 7.57
N ASN A 141 -9.78 -4.08 8.56
CA ASN A 141 -10.15 -4.03 9.97
C ASN A 141 -10.64 -2.62 10.38
N LEU A 142 -9.93 -1.59 9.94
CA LEU A 142 -10.34 -0.20 10.14
C LEU A 142 -11.69 0.10 9.50
N GLN A 143 -11.87 -0.33 8.24
CA GLN A 143 -13.13 -0.17 7.51
C GLN A 143 -14.29 -0.82 8.28
N GLU A 144 -14.15 -2.08 8.69
CA GLU A 144 -15.20 -2.83 9.39
C GLU A 144 -15.61 -2.14 10.70
N ILE A 145 -14.63 -1.73 11.51
CA ILE A 145 -14.92 -1.07 12.79
C ILE A 145 -15.57 0.30 12.60
N ILE A 146 -15.09 1.10 11.64
CA ILE A 146 -15.64 2.43 11.40
C ILE A 146 -17.02 2.32 10.78
N ASP A 147 -17.23 1.40 9.81
CA ASP A 147 -18.51 1.16 9.15
C ASP A 147 -19.59 0.73 10.17
N MET A 148 -19.27 -0.22 11.05
CA MET A 148 -20.18 -0.68 12.10
C MET A 148 -20.65 0.45 13.02
N ARG A 149 -19.76 1.38 13.37
CA ARG A 149 -20.09 2.54 14.23
C ARG A 149 -20.82 3.65 13.49
N ALA A 150 -20.48 3.86 12.21
CA ALA A 150 -21.08 4.90 11.36
C ALA A 150 -22.48 4.53 10.87
N ASP A 151 -22.86 3.25 10.87
CA ASP A 151 -24.18 2.77 10.46
C ASP A 151 -25.32 3.40 11.29
N ALA A 152 -25.07 3.64 12.57
CA ALA A 152 -26.02 4.35 13.44
C ALA A 152 -26.37 5.75 12.92
N TRP A 153 -25.47 6.39 12.18
CA TRP A 153 -25.64 7.71 11.57
C TRP A 153 -26.11 7.64 10.11
N GLY A 154 -26.38 6.44 9.59
CA GLY A 154 -26.81 6.24 8.20
C GLY A 154 -25.70 6.48 7.18
N ILE A 155 -24.43 6.30 7.59
CA ILE A 155 -23.25 6.47 6.76
C ILE A 155 -22.66 5.10 6.47
N LYS A 156 -22.30 4.85 5.19
CA LYS A 156 -21.61 3.65 4.74
C LYS A 156 -20.17 3.99 4.41
N VAL A 157 -19.25 3.33 5.10
CA VAL A 157 -17.82 3.41 4.79
C VAL A 157 -17.51 2.40 3.69
N ILE A 158 -16.96 2.88 2.59
CA ILE A 158 -16.64 2.07 1.40
C ILE A 158 -15.25 1.51 1.54
N ASN A 159 -14.28 2.39 1.89
CA ASN A 159 -12.89 2.02 2.02
C ASN A 159 -12.17 2.94 3.00
N VAL A 160 -11.13 2.40 3.64
CA VAL A 160 -10.18 3.16 4.47
C VAL A 160 -8.78 2.79 4.01
N GLU A 161 -7.97 3.78 3.71
CA GLU A 161 -6.61 3.55 3.23
C GLU A 161 -5.60 4.33 4.07
N ILE A 162 -4.61 3.64 4.60
CA ILE A 162 -3.46 4.25 5.26
C ILE A 162 -2.54 4.84 4.19
N LYS A 163 -2.35 6.16 4.20
CA LYS A 163 -1.49 6.88 3.24
C LYS A 163 0.00 6.67 3.54
N HIS A 164 0.41 7.21 4.69
CA HIS A 164 1.81 7.23 5.12
C HIS A 164 1.93 6.78 6.57
N ILE A 165 3.03 6.14 6.87
CA ILE A 165 3.47 5.81 8.22
C ILE A 165 4.85 6.45 8.37
N ASP A 166 4.88 7.58 9.07
CA ASP A 166 6.11 8.32 9.32
C ASP A 166 6.76 7.83 10.60
N LEU A 167 8.02 7.47 10.49
CA LEU A 167 8.87 6.99 11.59
C LEU A 167 9.88 8.06 11.99
N ASN A 168 10.30 8.03 13.24
CA ASN A 168 11.41 8.86 13.68
C ASN A 168 12.73 8.47 12.97
N ASP A 169 13.56 9.45 12.61
CA ASP A 169 14.84 9.25 11.92
C ASP A 169 15.77 8.25 12.60
N SER A 170 15.76 8.19 13.92
CA SER A 170 16.53 7.21 14.71
C SER A 170 16.07 5.78 14.42
N MET A 171 14.76 5.57 14.30
CA MET A 171 14.16 4.27 14.01
C MET A 171 14.40 3.85 12.56
N ILE A 172 14.26 4.79 11.62
CA ILE A 172 14.58 4.54 10.20
C ILE A 172 16.02 4.01 10.08
N ARG A 173 16.98 4.65 10.77
CA ARG A 173 18.38 4.17 10.78
C ARG A 173 18.56 2.82 11.46
N ALA A 174 17.77 2.51 12.49
CA ALA A 174 17.83 1.21 13.17
C ALA A 174 17.30 0.10 12.27
N ILE A 175 16.14 0.30 11.63
CA ILE A 175 15.54 -0.63 10.67
C ILE A 175 16.47 -0.85 9.46
N ALA A 176 17.09 0.23 8.94
CA ALA A 176 18.03 0.13 7.83
C ALA A 176 19.22 -0.77 8.18
N ARG A 177 19.84 -0.59 9.36
CA ARG A 177 20.93 -1.45 9.83
C ARG A 177 20.49 -2.92 10.03
N GLN A 178 19.32 -3.14 10.58
CA GLN A 178 18.75 -4.48 10.74
C GLN A 178 18.52 -5.16 9.38
N ALA A 179 17.94 -4.44 8.43
CA ALA A 179 17.69 -4.94 7.09
C ALA A 179 19.01 -5.25 6.33
N GLU A 180 20.04 -4.41 6.52
CA GLU A 180 21.36 -4.63 5.94
C GLU A 180 22.01 -5.90 6.52
N ALA A 181 22.01 -6.07 7.85
CA ALA A 181 22.52 -7.24 8.53
C ALA A 181 21.79 -8.53 8.09
N GLU A 182 20.48 -8.48 7.94
CA GLU A 182 19.68 -9.63 7.49
C GLU A 182 19.97 -9.96 6.01
N ARG A 183 20.15 -8.95 5.16
CA ARG A 183 20.56 -9.16 3.75
C ARG A 183 21.96 -9.79 3.68
N GLU A 184 22.88 -9.31 4.49
CA GLU A 184 24.24 -9.88 4.56
C GLU A 184 24.22 -11.34 5.05
N ARG A 185 23.42 -11.62 6.09
CA ARG A 185 23.21 -12.99 6.58
C ARG A 185 22.65 -13.90 5.48
N ARG A 186 21.62 -13.47 4.78
CA ARG A 186 21.02 -14.24 3.67
C ARG A 186 22.01 -14.43 2.52
N ALA A 187 22.76 -13.39 2.16
CA ALA A 187 23.78 -13.49 1.12
C ALA A 187 24.86 -14.52 1.47
N LYS A 188 25.32 -14.55 2.73
CA LYS A 188 26.29 -15.56 3.22
C LYS A 188 25.72 -16.97 3.15
N VAL A 189 24.44 -17.18 3.52
CA VAL A 189 23.79 -18.49 3.43
C VAL A 189 23.66 -18.95 1.98
N ILE A 190 23.20 -18.05 1.09
CA ILE A 190 23.05 -18.36 -0.34
C ILE A 190 24.42 -18.67 -0.97
N HIS A 191 25.46 -17.91 -0.60
CA HIS A 191 26.81 -18.15 -1.10
C HIS A 191 27.34 -19.52 -0.64
N ALA A 192 27.22 -19.85 0.66
CA ALA A 192 27.61 -21.12 1.20
C ALA A 192 26.88 -22.32 0.56
N GLU A 193 25.55 -22.16 0.35
CA GLU A 193 24.76 -23.18 -0.32
C GLU A 193 25.18 -23.33 -1.79
N GLY A 194 25.48 -22.22 -2.47
CA GLY A 194 26.00 -22.23 -3.84
C GLY A 194 27.35 -22.90 -3.94
N GLU A 195 28.26 -22.66 -2.99
CA GLU A 195 29.56 -23.33 -2.91
C GLU A 195 29.41 -24.84 -2.65
N TYR A 196 28.48 -25.21 -1.77
CA TYR A 196 28.20 -26.63 -1.50
C TYR A 196 27.69 -27.35 -2.77
N GLN A 197 26.69 -26.78 -3.45
CA GLN A 197 26.14 -27.34 -4.69
C GLN A 197 27.21 -27.39 -5.83
N ALA A 198 28.01 -26.34 -5.93
CA ALA A 198 29.12 -26.31 -6.90
C ALA A 198 30.16 -27.41 -6.59
N SER A 199 30.54 -27.60 -5.31
CA SER A 199 31.47 -28.60 -4.88
C SER A 199 31.00 -30.03 -5.14
N GLU A 200 29.70 -30.29 -4.92
CA GLU A 200 29.07 -31.59 -5.23
C GLU A 200 29.13 -31.90 -6.74
N LYS A 201 28.79 -30.89 -7.57
CA LYS A 201 28.86 -31.00 -9.04
C LYS A 201 30.30 -31.17 -9.53
N LEU A 202 31.24 -30.44 -8.95
CA LEU A 202 32.67 -30.58 -9.28
C LEU A 202 33.22 -31.96 -8.89
N LEU A 203 32.82 -32.47 -7.71
CA LEU A 203 33.19 -33.83 -7.29
C LEU A 203 32.64 -34.90 -8.26
N SER A 204 31.37 -34.73 -8.67
CA SER A 204 30.71 -35.61 -9.63
C SER A 204 31.39 -35.56 -10.99
N ALA A 205 31.72 -34.37 -11.48
CA ALA A 205 32.46 -34.17 -12.71
C ALA A 205 33.87 -34.77 -12.65
N ALA A 206 34.60 -34.57 -11.54
CA ALA A 206 35.92 -35.14 -11.30
C ALA A 206 35.89 -36.67 -11.30
N LYS A 207 34.89 -37.29 -10.68
CA LYS A 207 34.70 -38.77 -10.71
C LYS A 207 34.51 -39.31 -12.13
N ILE A 208 33.72 -38.61 -12.96
CA ILE A 208 33.50 -39.02 -14.36
C ILE A 208 34.77 -38.87 -15.18
N ILE A 209 35.49 -37.76 -15.02
CA ILE A 209 36.74 -37.49 -15.75
C ILE A 209 37.87 -38.47 -15.33
N SER A 210 37.95 -38.84 -14.04
CA SER A 210 38.95 -39.74 -13.52
C SER A 210 38.84 -41.20 -14.02
N GLN A 211 37.66 -41.57 -14.55
CA GLN A 211 37.47 -42.90 -15.15
C GLN A 211 38.21 -43.09 -16.47
N ASN A 212 38.64 -42.00 -17.12
CA ASN A 212 39.37 -42.06 -18.39
C ASN A 212 40.57 -41.10 -18.37
N ASN A 213 41.77 -41.66 -18.35
CA ASN A 213 43.02 -40.88 -18.26
C ASN A 213 43.21 -39.92 -19.46
N GLN A 214 42.67 -40.28 -20.64
CA GLN A 214 42.70 -39.40 -21.82
C GLN A 214 41.82 -38.16 -21.68
N ALA A 215 40.72 -38.28 -20.94
CA ALA A 215 39.83 -37.14 -20.69
C ALA A 215 40.49 -36.06 -19.80
N LEU A 216 41.33 -36.46 -18.86
CA LEU A 216 42.17 -35.58 -18.04
C LEU A 216 43.15 -34.76 -18.90
N HIS A 217 43.80 -35.39 -19.85
CA HIS A 217 44.73 -34.70 -20.77
C HIS A 217 44.02 -33.70 -21.66
N LEU A 218 42.84 -34.06 -22.20
CA LEU A 218 42.05 -33.15 -23.02
C LEU A 218 41.58 -31.94 -22.21
N ARG A 219 41.14 -32.15 -20.96
CA ARG A 219 40.73 -31.07 -20.06
C ARG A 219 41.88 -30.13 -19.72
N TYR A 220 43.08 -30.67 -19.51
CA TYR A 220 44.27 -29.88 -19.28
C TYR A 220 44.60 -28.98 -20.49
N LEU A 221 44.59 -29.56 -21.71
CA LEU A 221 44.80 -28.81 -22.95
C LEU A 221 43.71 -27.72 -23.18
N GLN A 222 42.48 -28.02 -22.84
CA GLN A 222 41.39 -27.05 -22.94
C GLN A 222 41.59 -25.88 -21.98
N THR A 223 41.98 -26.16 -20.73
CA THR A 223 42.26 -25.11 -19.73
C THR A 223 43.44 -24.24 -20.18
N LEU A 224 44.49 -24.83 -20.81
CA LEU A 224 45.60 -24.09 -21.38
C LEU A 224 45.15 -23.15 -22.51
N ASN A 225 44.24 -23.63 -23.36
CA ASN A 225 43.71 -22.83 -24.45
C ASN A 225 42.87 -21.67 -23.92
N ASP A 226 42.03 -21.91 -22.91
CA ASP A 226 41.20 -20.87 -22.26
C ASP A 226 42.04 -19.77 -21.58
N ILE A 227 43.15 -20.16 -20.93
CA ILE A 227 44.11 -19.21 -20.33
C ILE A 227 44.82 -18.39 -21.40
N SER A 228 45.19 -19.02 -22.52
CA SER A 228 45.88 -18.35 -23.62
C SER A 228 45.03 -17.35 -24.38
N THR A 229 43.71 -17.57 -24.35
CA THR A 229 42.70 -16.71 -25.05
C THR A 229 42.30 -15.46 -24.24
N ASN A 230 42.50 -15.48 -22.92
CA ASN A 230 42.22 -14.35 -22.03
C ASN A 230 43.35 -13.33 -22.04
N GLN A 231 43.26 -12.29 -22.84
CA GLN A 231 44.27 -11.24 -23.10
C GLN A 231 44.58 -10.30 -21.90
N THR A 232 44.15 -10.59 -20.68
CA THR A 232 44.21 -9.63 -19.55
C THR A 232 45.30 -9.89 -18.51
N SER A 233 46.11 -10.93 -18.63
CA SER A 233 47.16 -11.26 -17.63
C SER A 233 48.53 -11.45 -18.25
N ASN A 234 49.48 -10.58 -17.93
CA ASN A 234 50.88 -10.64 -18.37
C ASN A 234 51.74 -11.63 -17.60
N THR A 235 51.19 -12.41 -16.67
CA THR A 235 51.98 -13.41 -15.91
C THR A 235 51.18 -14.69 -15.81
N ILE A 236 51.63 -15.75 -16.51
CA ILE A 236 51.05 -17.09 -16.44
C ILE A 236 51.91 -17.93 -15.51
N VAL A 237 51.42 -18.26 -14.32
CA VAL A 237 52.06 -19.21 -13.41
C VAL A 237 51.52 -20.59 -13.73
N PHE A 238 52.38 -21.44 -14.32
CA PHE A 238 52.05 -22.84 -14.61
C PHE A 238 52.36 -23.71 -13.41
N PRO A 239 51.42 -24.31 -12.71
CA PRO A 239 51.67 -25.41 -11.82
C PRO A 239 51.86 -26.70 -12.65
N LEU A 240 53.10 -27.09 -12.93
CA LEU A 240 53.37 -28.39 -13.52
C LEU A 240 53.11 -29.50 -12.46
N PRO A 241 52.19 -30.44 -12.70
CA PRO A 241 52.01 -31.56 -11.80
C PRO A 241 53.29 -32.37 -11.78
N LEU A 242 53.83 -32.65 -10.57
CA LEU A 242 55.07 -33.41 -10.38
C LEU A 242 55.03 -34.78 -11.04
N GLU A 243 53.90 -35.36 -11.31
CA GLU A 243 53.70 -36.62 -12.03
C GLU A 243 54.06 -36.51 -13.50
N PHE A 244 53.89 -35.37 -14.15
CA PHE A 244 54.35 -35.13 -15.53
C PHE A 244 55.85 -35.10 -15.64
N MET A 245 56.54 -34.52 -14.66
CA MET A 245 58.01 -34.55 -14.60
C MET A 245 58.56 -35.95 -14.39
N LYS A 246 57.89 -36.78 -13.59
CA LYS A 246 58.28 -38.18 -13.39
C LYS A 246 58.14 -39.04 -14.65
N ALA A 247 57.10 -38.79 -15.46
CA ALA A 247 56.89 -39.49 -16.72
C ALA A 247 57.92 -39.10 -17.77
N MET A 248 58.34 -37.84 -17.89
CA MET A 248 59.36 -37.37 -18.81
C MET A 248 60.78 -37.88 -18.44
N VAL A 249 61.08 -37.96 -17.15
CA VAL A 249 62.37 -38.47 -16.67
C VAL A 249 62.49 -40.00 -16.87
N LYS A 250 61.32 -40.69 -16.85
CA LYS A 250 61.34 -42.16 -17.03
C LYS A 250 61.51 -42.58 -18.51
N ASP A 251 61.05 -41.76 -19.46
CA ASP A 251 61.26 -42.01 -20.90
C ASP A 251 62.67 -41.57 -21.41
N GLY A 252 63.33 -40.66 -20.68
CA GLY A 252 64.70 -40.19 -21.04
C GLY A 252 65.85 -41.12 -20.67
N SER A 253 65.53 -42.21 -19.96
CA SER A 253 66.61 -43.16 -19.51
C SER A 253 66.79 -44.38 -20.40
N SER A 254 66.21 -44.40 -21.61
CA SER A 254 66.36 -45.52 -22.58
C SER A 254 67.07 -45.14 -23.89
N VAL A 255 67.94 -44.11 -23.87
CA VAL A 255 68.86 -43.89 -24.98
C VAL A 255 70.24 -44.47 -24.53
N GLU A 256 70.43 -45.79 -24.73
CA GLU A 256 71.74 -46.42 -24.71
C GLU A 256 72.61 -45.91 -25.86
N VAL A 257 73.73 -45.37 -25.48
CA VAL A 257 74.86 -45.08 -26.38
C VAL A 257 75.40 -46.39 -26.88
N SER A 258 75.18 -46.75 -28.15
CA SER A 258 76.06 -47.72 -28.86
C SER A 258 77.22 -46.95 -29.49
N GLN A 259 78.38 -47.11 -28.87
CA GLN A 259 79.66 -46.85 -29.53
C GLN A 259 79.91 -47.93 -30.54
N GLU A 260 80.17 -47.56 -31.78
CA GLU A 260 81.34 -47.93 -32.59
C GLU A 260 81.47 -46.95 -33.75
#